data_d489d84b91a654061c182083325bcf7a
#
_entry.id   d489d84b91a654061c182083325bcf7a
#
_cell.length_a   1.000
_cell.length_b   1.000
_cell.length_c   1.000
_cell.angle_alpha   90.00
_cell.angle_beta   90.00
_cell.angle_gamma   90.00
#
_symmetry.space_group_name_H-M   'P 1'
#
loop_
_entity.id
_entity.type
_entity.pdbx_description
1 polymer ?
#
loop_
_entity_poly.entity_id
_entity_poly.type
_entity_poly.pdbx_seq_one_letter_code
_entity_poly.pdbx_strand_id
1 'polypeptide(L)'
;KADREPFKALMYSLKSQGVVEAWHARFAELKESQIISNRVWSDAFPHYVGVPSMNSMAKALAEPLNLKLCSQIDRLEKQGSQWQLYDTAGLALGLFDWVVLALPAPQALSLYPALKAINDLTNLHSMTGCYALMIGLDSPLSLPFDVAFVRDSCINLISVNSSKPGRDKEYSLVIHADNKWSQMHIDDDQNFVTQCLLEEAGKQLASDLSKTRHTALHRWRYANQVKQTGPKYYL
;
A
#
# COMPACT_ATOMS: atom_id res chain seq x y z
N LYS A 1 -12.59 -0.81 -6.63
CA LYS A 1 -13.86 -0.30 -7.19
C LYS A 1 -14.89 -0.18 -6.08
N ALA A 2 -15.57 0.96 -6.01
CA ALA A 2 -16.66 1.19 -5.07
C ALA A 2 -17.97 0.62 -5.63
N ASP A 3 -18.04 -0.72 -5.74
CA ASP A 3 -19.19 -1.37 -6.42
C ASP A 3 -20.35 -1.69 -5.46
N ARG A 4 -20.09 -1.67 -4.14
CA ARG A 4 -21.11 -1.98 -3.12
C ARG A 4 -21.64 -0.70 -2.48
N GLU A 5 -22.95 -0.62 -2.27
CA GLU A 5 -23.62 0.60 -1.78
C GLU A 5 -23.03 1.18 -0.48
N PRO A 6 -22.69 0.39 0.57
CA PRO A 6 -22.09 0.98 1.77
C PRO A 6 -20.74 1.65 1.49
N PHE A 7 -19.93 1.07 0.58
CA PHE A 7 -18.64 1.65 0.23
C PHE A 7 -18.78 2.86 -0.69
N LYS A 8 -19.75 2.87 -1.61
CA LYS A 8 -20.09 4.05 -2.41
C LYS A 8 -20.50 5.22 -1.53
N ALA A 9 -21.41 5.00 -0.55
CA ALA A 9 -21.84 6.03 0.38
C ALA A 9 -20.68 6.62 1.17
N LEU A 10 -19.76 5.78 1.66
CA LEU A 10 -18.52 6.21 2.31
C LEU A 10 -17.66 7.08 1.37
N MET A 11 -17.44 6.64 0.12
CA MET A 11 -16.64 7.40 -0.85
C MET A 11 -17.28 8.76 -1.19
N TYR A 12 -18.60 8.82 -1.31
CA TYR A 12 -19.33 10.10 -1.50
C TYR A 12 -19.16 11.04 -0.30
N SER A 13 -19.27 10.51 0.92
CA SER A 13 -19.03 11.29 2.14
C SER A 13 -17.62 11.86 2.19
N LEU A 14 -16.60 11.03 1.96
CA LEU A 14 -15.20 11.46 1.97
C LEU A 14 -14.89 12.45 0.82
N LYS A 15 -15.53 12.29 -0.34
CA LYS A 15 -15.42 13.25 -1.45
C LYS A 15 -16.02 14.60 -1.09
N SER A 16 -17.20 14.63 -0.47
CA SER A 16 -17.84 15.88 -0.05
C SER A 16 -17.03 16.64 1.01
N GLN A 17 -16.22 15.93 1.78
CA GLN A 17 -15.28 16.50 2.76
C GLN A 17 -13.93 16.92 2.15
N GLY A 18 -13.70 16.70 0.85
CA GLY A 18 -12.43 17.00 0.19
C GLY A 18 -11.29 16.04 0.58
N VAL A 19 -11.60 14.90 1.20
CA VAL A 19 -10.63 13.91 1.69
C VAL A 19 -10.16 12.98 0.58
N VAL A 20 -11.03 12.72 -0.40
CA VAL A 20 -10.72 11.93 -1.59
C VAL A 20 -11.20 12.64 -2.85
N GLU A 21 -10.50 12.41 -3.95
CA GLU A 21 -10.86 12.95 -5.26
C GLU A 21 -10.66 11.91 -6.35
N ALA A 22 -11.43 11.98 -7.44
CA ALA A 22 -11.26 11.12 -8.59
C ALA A 22 -9.99 11.51 -9.36
N TRP A 23 -9.15 10.53 -9.65
CA TRP A 23 -7.97 10.72 -10.48
C TRP A 23 -8.26 10.30 -11.91
N HIS A 24 -8.39 11.27 -12.79
CA HIS A 24 -8.64 11.09 -14.22
C HIS A 24 -7.32 10.85 -14.98
N ALA A 25 -6.64 9.78 -14.62
CA ALA A 25 -5.32 9.47 -15.14
C ALA A 25 -5.37 8.94 -16.58
N ARG A 26 -4.38 9.32 -17.37
CA ARG A 26 -4.01 8.62 -18.60
C ARG A 26 -3.37 7.30 -18.20
N PHE A 27 -4.07 6.20 -18.43
CA PHE A 27 -3.59 4.85 -18.12
C PHE A 27 -2.97 4.22 -19.34
N ALA A 28 -1.85 3.51 -19.17
CA ALA A 28 -1.22 2.70 -20.19
C ALA A 28 -0.87 1.29 -19.69
N GLU A 29 -0.71 0.37 -20.62
CA GLU A 29 -0.01 -0.90 -20.39
C GLU A 29 1.26 -0.90 -21.24
N LEU A 30 2.39 -1.21 -20.60
CA LEU A 30 3.70 -1.30 -21.22
C LEU A 30 4.14 -2.76 -21.33
N LYS A 31 4.73 -3.10 -22.45
CA LYS A 31 5.52 -4.32 -22.64
C LYS A 31 6.76 -3.96 -23.43
N GLU A 32 7.96 -4.33 -22.93
CA GLU A 32 9.23 -4.00 -23.55
C GLU A 32 9.35 -2.51 -23.91
N SER A 33 8.96 -1.64 -22.97
CA SER A 33 8.94 -0.17 -23.12
C SER A 33 7.97 0.38 -24.17
N GLN A 34 7.15 -0.46 -24.79
CA GLN A 34 6.13 -0.06 -25.76
C GLN A 34 4.73 -0.03 -25.15
N ILE A 35 3.94 0.97 -25.52
CA ILE A 35 2.54 1.04 -25.11
C ILE A 35 1.75 0.05 -25.96
N ILE A 36 1.20 -0.99 -25.32
CA ILE A 36 0.35 -1.99 -25.96
C ILE A 36 -1.15 -1.71 -25.78
N SER A 37 -1.51 -0.87 -24.81
CA SER A 37 -2.88 -0.44 -24.55
C SER A 37 -2.87 0.89 -23.82
N ASN A 38 -3.87 1.74 -24.06
CA ASN A 38 -4.08 2.97 -23.30
C ASN A 38 -5.56 3.30 -23.15
N ARG A 39 -5.89 4.07 -22.11
CA ARG A 39 -7.23 4.64 -21.87
C ARG A 39 -7.14 5.77 -20.84
N VAL A 40 -8.16 6.58 -20.77
CA VAL A 40 -8.32 7.57 -19.69
C VAL A 40 -9.29 7.03 -18.65
N TRP A 41 -8.96 7.13 -17.38
CA TRP A 41 -9.89 6.85 -16.30
C TRP A 41 -10.92 7.96 -16.20
N SER A 42 -12.17 7.60 -16.10
CA SER A 42 -13.31 8.53 -16.13
C SER A 42 -14.24 8.32 -14.96
N ASP A 43 -15.22 9.22 -14.81
CA ASP A 43 -16.24 9.13 -13.76
C ASP A 43 -17.14 7.89 -13.89
N ALA A 44 -17.21 7.26 -15.08
CA ALA A 44 -17.92 5.99 -15.23
C ALA A 44 -17.27 4.84 -14.42
N PHE A 45 -15.94 4.92 -14.22
CA PHE A 45 -15.17 3.97 -13.42
C PHE A 45 -14.12 4.73 -12.59
N PRO A 46 -14.55 5.49 -11.57
CA PRO A 46 -13.68 6.40 -10.86
C PRO A 46 -12.60 5.67 -10.06
N HIS A 47 -11.39 6.19 -10.13
CA HIS A 47 -10.27 5.79 -9.30
C HIS A 47 -10.00 6.90 -8.30
N TYR A 48 -10.38 6.68 -7.05
CA TYR A 48 -10.22 7.67 -6.00
C TYR A 48 -8.82 7.63 -5.39
N VAL A 49 -8.29 8.80 -5.08
CA VAL A 49 -7.05 8.98 -4.32
C VAL A 49 -7.29 9.89 -3.13
N GLY A 50 -6.55 9.68 -2.05
CA GLY A 50 -6.60 10.58 -0.90
C GLY A 50 -5.98 11.95 -1.23
N VAL A 51 -6.54 13.02 -0.69
CA VAL A 51 -6.14 14.42 -0.90
C VAL A 51 -5.86 15.09 0.45
N PRO A 52 -4.76 15.78 0.63
CA PRO A 52 -3.62 16.00 -0.28
C PRO A 52 -2.68 14.80 -0.39
N SER A 53 -2.84 13.76 0.40
CA SER A 53 -1.98 12.57 0.43
C SER A 53 -2.79 11.27 0.53
N MET A 54 -2.20 10.12 0.18
CA MET A 54 -2.92 8.84 0.17
C MET A 54 -3.45 8.42 1.55
N ASN A 55 -2.80 8.85 2.64
CA ASN A 55 -3.24 8.55 4.01
C ASN A 55 -4.34 9.49 4.54
N SER A 56 -4.79 10.48 3.76
CA SER A 56 -5.85 11.43 4.18
C SER A 56 -7.14 10.70 4.53
N MET A 57 -7.50 9.67 3.76
CA MET A 57 -8.69 8.86 4.05
C MET A 57 -8.58 8.15 5.42
N ALA A 58 -7.42 7.54 5.70
CA ALA A 58 -7.20 6.89 6.98
C ALA A 58 -7.22 7.89 8.16
N LYS A 59 -6.65 9.07 7.97
CA LYS A 59 -6.69 10.15 8.97
C LYS A 59 -8.12 10.62 9.26
N ALA A 60 -8.92 10.86 8.23
CA ALA A 60 -10.32 11.28 8.39
C ALA A 60 -11.17 10.21 9.08
N LEU A 61 -10.99 8.95 8.75
CA LEU A 61 -11.69 7.84 9.41
C LEU A 61 -11.25 7.66 10.87
N ALA A 62 -10.04 8.05 11.20
CA ALA A 62 -9.48 7.94 12.55
C ALA A 62 -9.81 9.14 13.45
N GLU A 63 -10.21 10.28 12.88
CA GLU A 63 -10.47 11.52 13.63
C GLU A 63 -11.43 11.35 14.83
N PRO A 64 -12.55 10.61 14.71
CA PRO A 64 -13.46 10.41 15.84
C PRO A 64 -12.98 9.38 16.86
N LEU A 65 -11.83 8.75 16.66
CA LEU A 65 -11.31 7.67 17.49
C LEU A 65 -10.28 8.18 18.50
N ASN A 66 -10.23 7.55 19.66
CA ASN A 66 -9.16 7.77 20.62
C ASN A 66 -7.89 7.05 20.14
N LEU A 67 -6.98 7.77 19.49
CA LEU A 67 -5.76 7.23 18.91
C LEU A 67 -4.60 7.28 19.89
N LYS A 68 -3.91 6.18 20.05
CA LYS A 68 -2.61 6.10 20.72
C LYS A 68 -1.54 5.79 19.70
N LEU A 69 -0.94 6.82 19.11
CA LEU A 69 0.12 6.69 18.13
C LEU A 69 1.46 6.36 18.79
N CYS A 70 2.43 5.89 17.99
CA CYS A 70 3.77 5.51 18.45
C CYS A 70 3.74 4.47 19.59
N SER A 71 2.72 3.62 19.62
CA SER A 71 2.52 2.59 20.63
C SER A 71 2.49 1.23 19.96
N GLN A 72 3.60 0.53 19.98
CA GLN A 72 3.69 -0.83 19.47
C GLN A 72 3.26 -1.80 20.56
N ILE A 73 2.21 -2.58 20.28
CA ILE A 73 1.77 -3.66 21.16
C ILE A 73 2.68 -4.87 20.97
N ASP A 74 3.20 -5.38 22.06
CA ASP A 74 4.07 -6.56 22.09
C ASP A 74 3.35 -7.81 22.57
N ARG A 75 2.39 -7.64 23.50
CA ARG A 75 1.74 -8.78 24.15
C ARG A 75 0.27 -8.49 24.50
N LEU A 76 -0.54 -9.54 24.35
CA LEU A 76 -1.93 -9.60 24.78
C LEU A 76 -2.07 -10.71 25.84
N GLU A 77 -2.73 -10.40 26.94
CA GLU A 77 -3.05 -11.36 27.99
C GLU A 77 -4.54 -11.34 28.32
N LYS A 78 -5.14 -12.51 28.40
CA LYS A 78 -6.52 -12.63 28.83
C LYS A 78 -6.60 -12.62 30.35
N GLN A 79 -7.35 -11.67 30.91
CA GLN A 79 -7.59 -11.53 32.35
C GLN A 79 -9.10 -11.64 32.60
N GLY A 80 -9.56 -12.84 32.98
CA GLY A 80 -11.00 -13.11 33.09
C GLY A 80 -11.72 -12.96 31.74
N SER A 81 -12.66 -12.03 31.67
CA SER A 81 -13.39 -11.70 30.43
C SER A 81 -12.74 -10.59 29.60
N GLN A 82 -11.69 -9.94 30.08
CA GLN A 82 -11.05 -8.81 29.44
C GLN A 82 -9.66 -9.14 28.91
N TRP A 83 -9.11 -8.24 28.11
CA TRP A 83 -7.79 -8.31 27.50
C TRP A 83 -6.90 -7.20 28.04
N GLN A 84 -5.77 -7.55 28.65
CA GLN A 84 -4.71 -6.61 28.99
C GLN A 84 -3.72 -6.51 27.84
N LEU A 85 -3.44 -5.28 27.41
CA LEU A 85 -2.43 -4.98 26.39
C LEU A 85 -1.16 -4.44 27.04
N TYR A 86 -0.01 -4.86 26.49
CA TYR A 86 1.31 -4.37 26.90
C TYR A 86 2.07 -3.87 25.68
N ASP A 87 2.80 -2.78 25.83
CA ASP A 87 3.72 -2.30 24.81
C ASP A 87 5.10 -2.99 24.90
N THR A 88 5.99 -2.63 23.96
CA THR A 88 7.36 -3.16 23.89
C THR A 88 8.23 -2.80 25.11
N ALA A 89 7.86 -1.80 25.89
CA ALA A 89 8.50 -1.45 27.16
C ALA A 89 7.93 -2.22 28.36
N GLY A 90 6.91 -3.07 28.13
CA GLY A 90 6.22 -3.82 29.17
C GLY A 90 5.18 -3.00 29.96
N LEU A 91 4.88 -1.78 29.49
CA LEU A 91 3.86 -0.92 30.11
C LEU A 91 2.46 -1.47 29.80
N ALA A 92 1.66 -1.62 30.85
CA ALA A 92 0.25 -1.97 30.72
C ALA A 92 -0.55 -0.78 30.17
N LEU A 93 -1.24 -1.01 29.04
CA LEU A 93 -1.97 0.03 28.30
C LEU A 93 -3.47 0.08 28.65
N GLY A 94 -3.95 -0.83 29.46
CA GLY A 94 -5.34 -0.90 29.90
C GLY A 94 -6.01 -2.24 29.59
N LEU A 95 -7.19 -2.43 30.20
CA LEU A 95 -8.07 -3.58 29.99
C LEU A 95 -9.15 -3.24 28.97
N PHE A 96 -9.43 -4.17 28.06
CA PHE A 96 -10.38 -4.02 26.98
C PHE A 96 -11.31 -5.23 26.90
N ASP A 97 -12.59 -5.02 26.66
CA ASP A 97 -13.56 -6.10 26.49
C ASP A 97 -13.37 -6.83 25.16
N TRP A 98 -12.92 -6.10 24.14
CA TRP A 98 -12.66 -6.61 22.78
C TRP A 98 -11.34 -6.10 22.25
N VAL A 99 -10.65 -6.94 21.49
CA VAL A 99 -9.45 -6.58 20.73
C VAL A 99 -9.63 -7.02 19.29
N VAL A 100 -9.49 -6.08 18.35
CA VAL A 100 -9.52 -6.37 16.92
C VAL A 100 -8.09 -6.30 16.37
N LEU A 101 -7.58 -7.43 15.90
CA LEU A 101 -6.26 -7.53 15.29
C LEU A 101 -6.36 -7.23 13.79
N ALA A 102 -6.20 -5.96 13.42
CA ALA A 102 -6.17 -5.51 12.03
C ALA A 102 -4.72 -5.50 11.49
N LEU A 103 -4.01 -6.61 11.65
CA LEU A 103 -2.61 -6.81 11.32
C LEU A 103 -2.47 -7.89 10.23
N PRO A 104 -1.35 -7.89 9.47
CA PRO A 104 -0.98 -9.06 8.66
C PRO A 104 -0.96 -10.34 9.51
N ALA A 105 -1.48 -11.44 8.95
CA ALA A 105 -1.62 -12.70 9.68
C ALA A 105 -0.34 -13.17 10.40
N PRO A 106 0.87 -13.09 9.81
CA PRO A 106 2.10 -13.46 10.53
C PRO A 106 2.35 -12.60 11.77
N GLN A 107 2.03 -11.30 11.71
CA GLN A 107 2.20 -10.39 12.85
C GLN A 107 1.14 -10.65 13.93
N ALA A 108 -0.11 -10.89 13.54
CA ALA A 108 -1.17 -11.25 14.48
C ALA A 108 -0.84 -12.55 15.24
N LEU A 109 -0.31 -13.56 14.55
CA LEU A 109 0.13 -14.82 15.15
C LEU A 109 1.34 -14.68 16.05
N SER A 110 2.26 -13.77 15.74
CA SER A 110 3.38 -13.43 16.62
C SER A 110 2.88 -12.78 17.92
N LEU A 111 1.90 -11.87 17.79
CA LEU A 111 1.33 -11.15 18.93
C LEU A 111 0.47 -12.04 19.84
N TYR A 112 -0.31 -12.96 19.24
CA TYR A 112 -1.17 -13.89 19.96
C TYR A 112 -1.08 -15.31 19.39
N PRO A 113 -0.10 -16.11 19.83
CA PRO A 113 0.17 -17.45 19.30
C PRO A 113 -0.99 -18.45 19.40
N ALA A 114 -1.93 -18.25 20.33
CA ALA A 114 -3.12 -19.10 20.46
C ALA A 114 -4.02 -19.10 19.22
N LEU A 115 -3.91 -18.08 18.37
CA LEU A 115 -4.58 -18.05 17.05
C LEU A 115 -4.18 -19.24 16.15
N LYS A 116 -3.03 -19.89 16.38
CA LYS A 116 -2.62 -21.10 15.65
C LYS A 116 -3.61 -22.26 15.79
N ALA A 117 -4.39 -22.28 16.87
CA ALA A 117 -5.44 -23.28 17.06
C ALA A 117 -6.62 -23.14 16.10
N ILE A 118 -6.74 -21.99 15.41
CA ILE A 118 -7.72 -21.77 14.37
C ILE A 118 -7.13 -22.33 13.06
N ASN A 119 -7.53 -23.55 12.68
CA ASN A 119 -6.96 -24.31 11.55
C ASN A 119 -6.94 -23.56 10.21
N ASP A 120 -7.87 -22.63 9.98
CA ASP A 120 -7.93 -21.84 8.75
C ASP A 120 -6.88 -20.72 8.69
N LEU A 121 -6.36 -20.26 9.84
CA LEU A 121 -5.34 -19.20 9.87
C LEU A 121 -3.98 -19.69 9.32
N THR A 122 -3.71 -20.99 9.34
CA THR A 122 -2.47 -21.53 8.74
C THR A 122 -2.41 -21.32 7.22
N ASN A 123 -3.57 -21.29 6.55
CA ASN A 123 -3.68 -21.00 5.12
C ASN A 123 -3.63 -19.49 4.77
N LEU A 124 -3.82 -18.61 5.76
CA LEU A 124 -3.69 -17.14 5.61
C LEU A 124 -2.23 -16.66 5.63
N HIS A 125 -1.26 -17.55 5.83
CA HIS A 125 0.16 -17.19 5.94
C HIS A 125 0.83 -16.79 4.62
N SER A 126 0.16 -17.00 3.50
CA SER A 126 0.72 -16.73 2.18
C SER A 126 0.53 -15.25 1.80
N MET A 127 1.28 -14.38 2.44
CA MET A 127 1.41 -12.98 2.05
C MET A 127 2.70 -12.78 1.27
N THR A 128 2.62 -12.04 0.17
CA THR A 128 3.78 -11.66 -0.64
C THR A 128 4.21 -10.23 -0.35
N GLY A 129 5.51 -10.01 -0.46
CA GLY A 129 6.08 -8.69 -0.37
C GLY A 129 5.84 -7.84 -1.62
N CYS A 130 6.07 -6.54 -1.46
CA CYS A 130 6.14 -5.57 -2.56
C CYS A 130 7.12 -4.48 -2.19
N TYR A 131 8.02 -4.13 -3.09
CA TYR A 131 8.82 -2.93 -2.97
C TYR A 131 8.11 -1.75 -3.65
N ALA A 132 8.18 -0.60 -3.00
CA ALA A 132 7.74 0.67 -3.55
C ALA A 132 8.94 1.62 -3.59
N LEU A 133 9.38 1.98 -4.80
CA LEU A 133 10.44 2.94 -5.03
C LEU A 133 9.81 4.31 -5.33
N MET A 134 10.18 5.30 -4.56
CA MET A 134 9.75 6.69 -4.71
C MET A 134 10.89 7.52 -5.26
N ILE A 135 10.64 8.26 -6.34
CA ILE A 135 11.65 9.05 -7.04
C ILE A 135 11.14 10.48 -7.18
N GLY A 136 11.97 11.45 -6.78
CA GLY A 136 11.80 12.86 -7.08
C GLY A 136 12.77 13.28 -8.20
N LEU A 137 12.28 14.03 -9.18
CA LEU A 137 13.06 14.52 -10.31
C LEU A 137 13.01 16.06 -10.38
N ASP A 138 14.10 16.68 -10.84
CA ASP A 138 14.18 18.13 -11.00
C ASP A 138 13.30 18.65 -12.13
N SER A 139 13.01 17.82 -13.13
CA SER A 139 12.19 18.17 -14.27
C SER A 139 11.19 17.07 -14.61
N PRO A 140 9.98 17.43 -15.08
CA PRO A 140 9.00 16.47 -15.53
C PRO A 140 9.50 15.63 -16.72
N LEU A 141 9.22 14.34 -16.70
CA LEU A 141 9.39 13.49 -17.88
C LEU A 141 8.20 13.70 -18.85
N SER A 142 8.49 13.73 -20.14
CA SER A 142 7.45 13.79 -21.17
C SER A 142 6.82 12.42 -21.38
N LEU A 143 5.92 12.02 -20.48
CA LEU A 143 5.26 10.72 -20.52
C LEU A 143 3.85 10.84 -21.13
N PRO A 144 3.47 9.91 -22.03
CA PRO A 144 2.12 9.88 -22.59
C PRO A 144 1.07 9.31 -21.62
N PHE A 145 1.44 9.00 -20.38
CA PHE A 145 0.60 8.42 -19.34
C PHE A 145 0.89 9.04 -17.97
N ASP A 146 -0.05 8.89 -17.05
CA ASP A 146 0.06 9.25 -15.63
C ASP A 146 0.24 8.00 -14.77
N VAL A 147 -0.22 6.85 -15.26
CA VAL A 147 -0.03 5.55 -14.64
C VAL A 147 0.12 4.47 -15.70
N ALA A 148 1.05 3.55 -15.52
CA ALA A 148 1.26 2.43 -16.42
C ALA A 148 1.42 1.11 -15.66
N PHE A 149 0.70 0.06 -16.07
CA PHE A 149 1.07 -1.31 -15.75
C PHE A 149 2.19 -1.77 -16.69
N VAL A 150 3.18 -2.46 -16.13
CA VAL A 150 4.32 -3.01 -16.86
C VAL A 150 4.19 -4.53 -16.91
N ARG A 151 4.27 -5.11 -18.10
CA ARG A 151 4.18 -6.55 -18.31
C ARG A 151 5.57 -7.17 -18.41
N ASP A 152 5.71 -8.38 -17.92
CA ASP A 152 6.91 -9.22 -18.04
C ASP A 152 8.19 -8.51 -17.53
N SER A 153 8.09 -7.81 -16.39
CA SER A 153 9.16 -7.01 -15.79
C SER A 153 9.22 -7.22 -14.28
N CYS A 154 10.33 -6.87 -13.65
CA CYS A 154 10.41 -6.77 -12.18
C CYS A 154 9.61 -5.58 -11.62
N ILE A 155 9.13 -4.68 -12.48
CA ILE A 155 8.19 -3.60 -12.15
C ILE A 155 6.78 -4.01 -12.57
N ASN A 156 5.79 -3.79 -11.71
CA ASN A 156 4.38 -4.01 -12.01
C ASN A 156 3.65 -2.72 -12.37
N LEU A 157 3.95 -1.62 -11.66
CA LEU A 157 3.25 -0.35 -11.82
C LEU A 157 4.21 0.83 -11.72
N ILE A 158 4.07 1.78 -12.64
CA ILE A 158 4.69 3.11 -12.56
C ILE A 158 3.56 4.13 -12.47
N SER A 159 3.63 5.06 -11.51
CA SER A 159 2.68 6.18 -11.41
C SER A 159 3.39 7.50 -11.25
N VAL A 160 2.97 8.49 -12.02
CA VAL A 160 3.34 9.90 -11.85
C VAL A 160 2.58 10.41 -10.63
N ASN A 161 3.20 10.40 -9.46
CA ASN A 161 2.52 10.74 -8.22
C ASN A 161 2.05 12.20 -8.18
N SER A 162 2.83 13.09 -8.78
CA SER A 162 2.49 14.51 -8.92
C SER A 162 1.29 14.79 -9.82
N SER A 163 0.82 13.84 -10.63
CA SER A 163 -0.39 13.98 -11.44
C SER A 163 -1.69 13.72 -10.65
N LYS A 164 -1.57 13.20 -9.43
CA LYS A 164 -2.74 12.95 -8.57
C LYS A 164 -3.30 14.26 -8.02
N PRO A 165 -4.61 14.40 -7.86
CA PRO A 165 -5.24 15.56 -7.25
C PRO A 165 -4.60 15.95 -5.90
N GLY A 166 -4.43 17.26 -5.68
CA GLY A 166 -3.94 17.82 -4.42
C GLY A 166 -2.47 17.54 -4.09
N ARG A 167 -1.68 17.04 -5.07
CA ARG A 167 -0.23 16.87 -4.86
C ARG A 167 0.52 18.17 -5.12
N ASP A 168 1.67 18.29 -4.48
CA ASP A 168 2.62 19.37 -4.73
C ASP A 168 3.10 19.37 -6.19
N LYS A 169 3.61 20.51 -6.65
CA LYS A 169 4.09 20.66 -8.04
C LYS A 169 5.43 19.95 -8.30
N GLU A 170 6.08 19.42 -7.27
CA GLU A 170 7.32 18.68 -7.42
C GLU A 170 7.08 17.35 -8.13
N TYR A 171 7.81 17.17 -9.24
CA TYR A 171 7.60 15.99 -10.06
C TYR A 171 8.12 14.72 -9.38
N SER A 172 7.26 13.76 -9.20
CA SER A 172 7.59 12.53 -8.51
C SER A 172 6.90 11.29 -9.11
N LEU A 173 7.63 10.18 -9.05
CA LEU A 173 7.18 8.88 -9.49
C LEU A 173 7.09 7.94 -8.28
N VAL A 174 6.11 7.04 -8.31
CA VAL A 174 6.04 5.87 -7.44
C VAL A 174 6.01 4.62 -8.31
N ILE A 175 6.96 3.74 -8.07
CA ILE A 175 7.17 2.51 -8.82
C ILE A 175 6.94 1.34 -7.86
N HIS A 176 6.01 0.46 -8.20
CA HIS A 176 5.79 -0.78 -7.47
C HIS A 176 6.44 -1.93 -8.21
N ALA A 177 7.26 -2.68 -7.51
CA ALA A 177 7.85 -3.90 -8.04
C ALA A 177 6.80 -5.01 -8.19
N ASP A 178 7.08 -5.98 -9.07
CA ASP A 178 6.28 -7.20 -9.16
C ASP A 178 6.34 -8.01 -7.86
N ASN A 179 5.24 -8.62 -7.48
CA ASN A 179 5.14 -9.32 -6.21
C ASN A 179 6.01 -10.58 -6.14
N LYS A 180 6.14 -11.32 -7.25
CA LYS A 180 7.00 -12.52 -7.28
C LYS A 180 8.46 -12.13 -7.20
N TRP A 181 8.85 -11.13 -7.97
CA TRP A 181 10.19 -10.57 -7.92
C TRP A 181 10.49 -10.01 -6.52
N SER A 182 9.58 -9.23 -5.93
CA SER A 182 9.73 -8.71 -4.57
C SER A 182 9.89 -9.80 -3.54
N GLN A 183 9.14 -10.90 -3.67
CA GLN A 183 9.24 -12.02 -2.73
C GLN A 183 10.57 -12.77 -2.85
N MET A 184 11.12 -12.90 -4.05
CA MET A 184 12.44 -13.51 -4.26
C MET A 184 13.57 -12.66 -3.68
N HIS A 185 13.42 -11.33 -3.69
CA HIS A 185 14.42 -10.36 -3.26
C HIS A 185 14.07 -9.70 -1.90
N ILE A 186 13.15 -10.31 -1.12
CA ILE A 186 12.58 -9.66 0.08
C ILE A 186 13.61 -9.40 1.19
N ASP A 187 14.68 -10.18 1.23
CA ASP A 187 15.75 -10.08 2.21
C ASP A 187 17.06 -9.57 1.62
N ASP A 188 17.09 -9.21 0.34
CA ASP A 188 18.27 -8.67 -0.32
C ASP A 188 18.62 -7.25 0.19
N ASP A 189 19.84 -6.83 -0.10
CA ASP A 189 20.31 -5.49 0.22
C ASP A 189 19.46 -4.42 -0.47
N GLN A 190 19.07 -3.39 0.28
CA GLN A 190 18.17 -2.35 -0.22
C GLN A 190 18.80 -1.50 -1.33
N ASN A 191 20.12 -1.32 -1.34
CA ASN A 191 20.79 -0.57 -2.40
C ASN A 191 20.77 -1.37 -3.70
N PHE A 192 21.01 -2.69 -3.62
CA PHE A 192 20.88 -3.59 -4.77
C PHE A 192 19.45 -3.54 -5.35
N VAL A 193 18.43 -3.69 -4.51
CA VAL A 193 17.02 -3.63 -4.94
C VAL A 193 16.68 -2.27 -5.57
N THR A 194 17.14 -1.18 -4.95
CA THR A 194 16.94 0.19 -5.47
C THR A 194 17.56 0.33 -6.84
N GLN A 195 18.80 -0.13 -7.02
CA GLN A 195 19.50 -0.05 -8.29
C GLN A 195 18.79 -0.82 -9.40
N CYS A 196 18.38 -2.07 -9.12
CA CYS A 196 17.62 -2.88 -10.06
C CYS A 196 16.33 -2.20 -10.52
N LEU A 197 15.57 -1.62 -9.59
CA LEU A 197 14.31 -0.95 -9.91
C LEU A 197 14.53 0.36 -10.65
N LEU A 198 15.59 1.13 -10.34
CA LEU A 198 15.94 2.36 -11.08
C LEU A 198 16.34 2.05 -12.51
N GLU A 199 17.18 1.05 -12.73
CA GLU A 199 17.62 0.63 -14.06
C GLU A 199 16.44 0.16 -14.91
N GLU A 200 15.59 -0.69 -14.36
CA GLU A 200 14.42 -1.17 -15.09
C GLU A 200 13.42 -0.05 -15.37
N ALA A 201 13.17 0.85 -14.39
CA ALA A 201 12.32 2.01 -14.60
C ALA A 201 12.87 2.93 -15.69
N GLY A 202 14.18 3.16 -15.71
CA GLY A 202 14.85 3.93 -16.76
C GLY A 202 14.64 3.33 -18.14
N LYS A 203 14.73 2.00 -18.28
CA LYS A 203 14.43 1.29 -19.53
C LYS A 203 12.98 1.48 -19.94
N GLN A 204 12.04 1.22 -19.02
CA GLN A 204 10.60 1.32 -19.31
C GLN A 204 10.15 2.73 -19.67
N LEU A 205 10.81 3.75 -19.11
CA LEU A 205 10.50 5.17 -19.36
C LEU A 205 11.35 5.78 -20.47
N ALA A 206 12.30 5.04 -21.05
CA ALA A 206 13.31 5.53 -22.00
C ALA A 206 14.00 6.81 -21.49
N SER A 207 14.35 6.84 -20.19
CA SER A 207 14.86 8.00 -19.48
C SER A 207 16.01 7.62 -18.54
N ASP A 208 17.01 8.48 -18.46
CA ASP A 208 18.09 8.33 -17.49
C ASP A 208 17.61 8.73 -16.09
N LEU A 209 17.48 7.75 -15.21
CA LEU A 209 17.11 7.93 -13.81
C LEU A 209 18.32 7.83 -12.86
N SER A 210 19.54 7.90 -13.37
CA SER A 210 20.75 7.87 -12.54
C SER A 210 20.92 9.14 -11.67
N LYS A 211 20.31 10.24 -12.09
CA LYS A 211 20.34 11.53 -11.40
C LYS A 211 18.94 11.86 -10.87
N THR A 212 18.62 11.32 -9.71
CA THR A 212 17.37 11.65 -9.01
C THR A 212 17.66 12.67 -7.91
N ARG A 213 16.76 13.64 -7.71
CA ARG A 213 16.81 14.59 -6.59
C ARG A 213 16.56 13.89 -5.25
N HIS A 214 15.70 12.88 -5.27
CA HIS A 214 15.33 12.09 -4.10
C HIS A 214 15.02 10.66 -4.52
N THR A 215 15.48 9.71 -3.71
CA THR A 215 15.16 8.29 -3.88
C THR A 215 14.89 7.69 -2.51
N ALA A 216 13.78 7.00 -2.37
CA ALA A 216 13.44 6.25 -1.17
C ALA A 216 12.82 4.91 -1.55
N LEU A 217 13.31 3.83 -0.96
CA LEU A 217 12.77 2.49 -1.11
C LEU A 217 11.99 2.09 0.14
N HIS A 218 10.76 1.63 -0.03
CA HIS A 218 9.98 1.04 1.05
C HIS A 218 9.71 -0.44 0.77
N ARG A 219 9.98 -1.29 1.74
CA ARG A 219 9.74 -2.73 1.70
C ARG A 219 8.48 -3.09 2.46
N TRP A 220 7.41 -3.42 1.74
CA TRP A 220 6.19 -3.98 2.30
C TRP A 220 6.31 -5.50 2.35
N ARG A 221 6.75 -6.05 3.48
CA ARG A 221 6.95 -7.51 3.62
C ARG A 221 5.65 -8.30 3.49
N TYR A 222 4.54 -7.71 3.91
CA TYR A 222 3.21 -8.31 3.92
C TYR A 222 2.23 -7.45 3.12
N ALA A 223 2.54 -7.24 1.83
CA ALA A 223 1.80 -6.31 0.98
C ALA A 223 0.49 -6.90 0.46
N ASN A 224 0.53 -8.15 0.02
CA ASN A 224 -0.60 -8.78 -0.67
C ASN A 224 -0.86 -10.19 -0.16
N GLN A 225 -2.12 -10.53 -0.05
CA GLN A 225 -2.55 -11.91 0.22
C GLN A 225 -2.63 -12.67 -1.10
N VAL A 226 -1.99 -13.85 -1.17
CA VAL A 226 -1.90 -14.64 -2.41
C VAL A 226 -3.27 -15.19 -2.80
N LYS A 227 -4.05 -15.67 -1.84
CA LYS A 227 -5.43 -16.14 -2.06
C LYS A 227 -6.18 -16.11 -0.73
N GLN A 228 -7.35 -15.51 -0.71
CA GLN A 228 -8.22 -15.60 0.45
C GLN A 228 -9.10 -16.85 0.30
N THR A 229 -8.82 -17.85 1.12
CA THR A 229 -9.64 -19.06 1.27
C THR A 229 -10.08 -19.10 2.73
N GLY A 230 -11.33 -18.77 3.03
CA GLY A 230 -11.81 -18.78 4.41
C GLY A 230 -12.78 -17.64 4.71
N PRO A 231 -13.28 -17.53 5.94
CA PRO A 231 -14.16 -16.46 6.34
C PRO A 231 -13.43 -15.10 6.29
N LYS A 232 -14.23 -14.04 6.14
CA LYS A 232 -13.70 -12.67 6.05
C LYS A 232 -13.14 -12.15 7.38
N TYR A 233 -13.53 -12.74 8.48
CA TYR A 233 -13.08 -12.44 9.84
C TYR A 233 -13.25 -13.67 10.73
N TYR A 234 -12.52 -13.68 11.84
CA TYR A 234 -12.60 -14.69 12.90
C TYR A 234 -13.00 -13.99 14.20
N LEU A 235 -13.91 -14.63 14.96
CA LEU A 235 -14.40 -14.18 16.26
C LEU A 235 -13.88 -15.07 17.38
#